data_17e3c47177e15fd2aebf6995e7a2059b
#
_entry.id   17e3c47177e15fd2aebf6995e7a2059b
#
_cell.length_a   1.000
_cell.length_b   1.000
_cell.length_c   1.000
_cell.angle_alpha   90.00
_cell.angle_beta   90.00
_cell.angle_gamma   90.00
#
_symmetry.space_group_name_H-M   'P 1'
#
loop_
_entity.id
_entity.type
_entity.pdbx_description
1 polymer ?
#
loop_
_entity_poly.entity_id
_entity_poly.type
_entity_poly.pdbx_seq_one_letter_code
_entity_poly.pdbx_strand_id
1 'polypeptide(L)'
;PGLLKSGLQITVCGNGWENFAKENKNINYIGALDIEENLELIKKAKILVNVTPTLRNGSHERVFTGMLNNTVLFSDRSRYYDEFFENEKDILYYSFNSLDKDIEKLKAILSDDKKLFEISQNAYEIANKYHTWENRVDTILDMVKLSKLMDK
;
A
#
# COMPACT_ATOMS: atom_id res chain seq x y z
N PRO A 1 -0.22 -17.40 -5.24
CA PRO A 1 0.02 -18.08 -6.52
C PRO A 1 -0.05 -17.14 -7.71
N GLY A 2 -1.01 -16.18 -7.76
CA GLY A 2 -1.22 -15.29 -8.92
C GLY A 2 -0.01 -14.44 -9.28
N LEU A 3 0.51 -13.63 -8.34
CA LEU A 3 1.68 -12.78 -8.58
C LEU A 3 2.93 -13.60 -8.99
N LEU A 4 3.12 -14.80 -8.44
CA LEU A 4 4.25 -15.66 -8.82
C LEU A 4 4.16 -16.13 -10.27
N LYS A 5 2.96 -16.41 -10.75
CA LYS A 5 2.70 -16.84 -12.13
C LYS A 5 2.73 -15.69 -13.13
N SER A 6 2.69 -14.46 -12.64
CA SER A 6 2.63 -13.25 -13.48
C SER A 6 3.88 -12.97 -14.29
N GLY A 7 5.04 -13.53 -13.88
CA GLY A 7 6.35 -13.22 -14.44
C GLY A 7 6.95 -11.90 -13.95
N LEU A 8 6.25 -11.17 -13.07
CA LEU A 8 6.78 -9.96 -12.44
C LEU A 8 7.91 -10.30 -11.47
N GLN A 9 8.94 -9.46 -11.44
CA GLN A 9 9.97 -9.53 -10.41
C GLN A 9 9.44 -8.94 -9.12
N ILE A 10 9.54 -9.69 -8.02
CA ILE A 10 8.98 -9.32 -6.72
C ILE A 10 10.12 -9.28 -5.71
N THR A 11 10.31 -8.15 -5.06
CA THR A 11 11.22 -8.05 -3.92
C THR A 11 10.45 -8.28 -2.64
N VAL A 12 10.96 -9.16 -1.78
CA VAL A 12 10.43 -9.42 -0.45
C VAL A 12 11.50 -9.19 0.61
N CYS A 13 11.12 -8.56 1.71
CA CYS A 13 11.96 -8.34 2.88
C CYS A 13 11.26 -8.87 4.15
N GLY A 14 12.04 -9.06 5.21
CA GLY A 14 11.56 -9.60 6.48
C GLY A 14 11.84 -11.10 6.62
N ASN A 15 11.65 -11.62 7.82
CA ASN A 15 11.94 -13.03 8.16
C ASN A 15 10.86 -13.97 7.63
N GLY A 16 11.25 -15.22 7.38
CA GLY A 16 10.33 -16.31 7.02
C GLY A 16 10.08 -16.47 5.52
N TRP A 17 10.72 -15.69 4.66
CA TRP A 17 10.59 -15.79 3.20
C TRP A 17 11.67 -16.64 2.52
N GLU A 18 12.69 -17.09 3.26
CA GLU A 18 13.90 -17.74 2.74
C GLU A 18 13.59 -18.96 1.88
N ASN A 19 12.78 -19.88 2.40
CA ASN A 19 12.44 -21.11 1.69
C ASN A 19 11.53 -20.84 0.50
N PHE A 20 10.57 -19.94 0.69
CA PHE A 20 9.65 -19.55 -0.38
C PHE A 20 10.39 -18.87 -1.56
N ALA A 21 11.37 -18.04 -1.27
CA ALA A 21 12.20 -17.40 -2.28
C ALA A 21 13.07 -18.39 -3.05
N LYS A 22 13.61 -19.42 -2.39
CA LYS A 22 14.41 -20.47 -3.06
C LYS A 22 13.59 -21.24 -4.09
N GLU A 23 12.32 -21.42 -3.87
CA GLU A 23 11.41 -22.16 -4.75
C GLU A 23 10.87 -21.33 -5.91
N ASN A 24 11.02 -20.00 -5.85
CA ASN A 24 10.38 -19.08 -6.79
C ASN A 24 11.41 -18.09 -7.37
N LYS A 25 11.87 -18.35 -8.59
CA LYS A 25 12.95 -17.61 -9.26
C LYS A 25 12.66 -16.11 -9.52
N ASN A 26 11.42 -15.71 -9.50
CA ASN A 26 11.00 -14.31 -9.67
C ASN A 26 10.91 -13.55 -8.35
N ILE A 27 11.33 -14.15 -7.24
CA ILE A 27 11.43 -13.50 -5.95
C ILE A 27 12.87 -13.13 -5.66
N ASN A 28 13.10 -11.84 -5.45
CA ASN A 28 14.33 -11.30 -4.88
C ASN A 28 14.16 -11.14 -3.38
N TYR A 29 14.73 -12.05 -2.59
CA TYR A 29 14.70 -11.98 -1.13
C TYR A 29 15.94 -11.25 -0.62
N ILE A 30 15.74 -10.23 0.20
CA ILE A 30 16.81 -9.35 0.70
C ILE A 30 16.98 -9.38 2.23
N GLY A 31 16.28 -10.31 2.93
CA GLY A 31 16.39 -10.44 4.38
C GLY A 31 15.58 -9.41 5.16
N ALA A 32 15.86 -9.33 6.47
CA ALA A 32 15.29 -8.31 7.34
C ALA A 32 15.99 -6.96 7.10
N LEU A 33 15.22 -5.90 7.07
CA LEU A 33 15.68 -4.52 6.91
C LEU A 33 15.34 -3.72 8.18
N ASP A 34 16.14 -2.72 8.48
CA ASP A 34 15.75 -1.70 9.44
C ASP A 34 14.71 -0.72 8.84
N ILE A 35 14.27 0.25 9.62
CA ILE A 35 13.23 1.19 9.20
C ILE A 35 13.70 2.06 8.03
N GLU A 36 14.93 2.54 8.08
CA GLU A 36 15.50 3.44 7.06
C GLU A 36 15.71 2.70 5.74
N GLU A 37 16.29 1.50 5.80
CA GLU A 37 16.47 0.61 4.66
C GLU A 37 15.13 0.25 4.00
N ASN A 38 14.10 -0.03 4.82
CA ASN A 38 12.77 -0.35 4.32
C ASN A 38 12.12 0.85 3.61
N LEU A 39 12.24 2.05 4.17
CA LEU A 39 11.76 3.28 3.51
C LEU A 39 12.49 3.53 2.18
N GLU A 40 13.80 3.33 2.12
CA GLU A 40 14.55 3.46 0.88
C GLU A 40 14.17 2.41 -0.17
N LEU A 41 13.81 1.20 0.26
CA LEU A 41 13.26 0.18 -0.63
C LEU A 41 11.90 0.60 -1.18
N ILE A 42 11.00 1.10 -0.33
CA ILE A 42 9.68 1.58 -0.72
C ILE A 42 9.78 2.70 -1.75
N LYS A 43 10.63 3.69 -1.53
CA LYS A 43 10.86 4.80 -2.47
C LYS A 43 11.32 4.36 -3.86
N LYS A 44 12.05 3.24 -3.96
CA LYS A 44 12.54 2.68 -5.23
C LYS A 44 11.55 1.75 -5.91
N ALA A 45 10.51 1.32 -5.20
CA ALA A 45 9.51 0.41 -5.72
C ALA A 45 8.50 1.14 -6.59
N LYS A 46 8.18 0.61 -7.77
CA LYS A 46 7.06 1.11 -8.59
C LYS A 46 5.71 0.78 -7.94
N ILE A 47 5.61 -0.40 -7.35
CA ILE A 47 4.39 -0.92 -6.72
C ILE A 47 4.73 -1.48 -5.34
N LEU A 48 3.94 -1.13 -4.35
CA LEU A 48 3.93 -1.76 -3.04
C LEU A 48 2.67 -2.62 -2.90
N VAL A 49 2.87 -3.92 -2.69
CA VAL A 49 1.75 -4.85 -2.49
C VAL A 49 1.34 -4.85 -1.02
N ASN A 50 0.06 -4.67 -0.78
CA ASN A 50 -0.53 -4.74 0.54
C ASN A 50 -1.64 -5.78 0.60
N VAL A 51 -1.80 -6.40 1.77
CA VAL A 51 -2.91 -7.30 2.10
C VAL A 51 -3.35 -7.04 3.53
N THR A 52 -4.68 -6.95 3.73
CA THR A 52 -5.30 -6.65 5.03
C THR A 52 -6.28 -7.74 5.46
N PRO A 53 -5.82 -8.97 5.70
CA PRO A 53 -6.72 -10.13 5.87
C PRO A 53 -7.63 -10.02 7.11
N THR A 54 -7.22 -9.25 8.12
CA THR A 54 -7.93 -9.12 9.40
C THR A 54 -8.60 -7.75 9.60
N LEU A 55 -8.32 -6.78 8.75
CA LEU A 55 -8.78 -5.39 8.93
C LEU A 55 -9.82 -4.99 7.86
N ARG A 56 -10.94 -5.68 7.81
CA ARG A 56 -11.99 -5.44 6.79
C ARG A 56 -12.50 -4.00 6.73
N ASN A 57 -12.51 -3.30 7.86
CA ASN A 57 -12.99 -1.92 7.99
C ASN A 57 -11.88 -0.93 8.34
N GLY A 58 -10.64 -1.38 8.42
CA GLY A 58 -9.50 -0.58 8.84
C GLY A 58 -8.46 -0.39 7.74
N SER A 59 -7.34 0.18 8.14
CA SER A 59 -6.19 0.43 7.28
C SER A 59 -4.91 -0.14 7.91
N HIS A 60 -3.93 -0.43 7.06
CA HIS A 60 -2.58 -0.75 7.49
C HIS A 60 -1.68 0.47 7.22
N GLU A 61 -0.81 0.85 8.15
CA GLU A 61 0.09 2.00 8.02
C GLU A 61 0.97 1.94 6.75
N ARG A 62 1.35 0.74 6.33
CA ARG A 62 2.13 0.50 5.11
C ARG A 62 1.53 1.17 3.87
N VAL A 63 0.20 1.23 3.78
CA VAL A 63 -0.50 1.89 2.66
C VAL A 63 -0.13 3.37 2.63
N PHE A 64 -0.25 4.06 3.75
CA PHE A 64 0.08 5.49 3.82
C PHE A 64 1.58 5.73 3.69
N THR A 65 2.41 4.86 4.27
CA THR A 65 3.86 4.92 4.09
C THR A 65 4.24 4.82 2.60
N GLY A 66 3.64 3.90 1.85
CA GLY A 66 3.88 3.79 0.41
C GLY A 66 3.45 5.04 -0.34
N MET A 67 2.23 5.53 -0.10
CA MET A 67 1.68 6.71 -0.75
C MET A 67 2.52 7.98 -0.46
N LEU A 68 2.93 8.20 0.78
CA LEU A 68 3.77 9.33 1.20
C LEU A 68 5.21 9.25 0.63
N ASN A 69 5.61 8.10 0.11
CA ASN A 69 6.88 7.91 -0.59
C ASN A 69 6.70 7.76 -2.12
N ASN A 70 5.58 8.23 -2.67
CA ASN A 70 5.25 8.21 -4.10
C ASN A 70 5.27 6.80 -4.72
N THR A 71 4.95 5.77 -3.94
CA THR A 71 4.84 4.39 -4.42
C THR A 71 3.38 4.04 -4.65
N VAL A 72 3.03 3.49 -5.82
CA VAL A 72 1.67 3.06 -6.12
C VAL A 72 1.31 1.82 -5.30
N LEU A 73 0.16 1.83 -4.67
CA LEU A 73 -0.34 0.71 -3.87
C LEU A 73 -1.16 -0.26 -4.71
N PHE A 74 -0.88 -1.57 -4.59
CA PHE A 74 -1.73 -2.65 -5.07
C PHE A 74 -2.25 -3.42 -3.86
N SER A 75 -3.52 -3.21 -3.50
CA SER A 75 -4.10 -3.64 -2.22
C SER A 75 -5.44 -4.35 -2.41
N ASP A 76 -5.77 -5.25 -1.49
CA ASP A 76 -7.15 -5.65 -1.26
C ASP A 76 -7.98 -4.45 -0.75
N ARG A 77 -9.30 -4.56 -0.86
CA ARG A 77 -10.21 -3.50 -0.43
C ARG A 77 -10.46 -3.56 1.07
N SER A 78 -10.62 -2.37 1.66
CA SER A 78 -11.26 -2.21 2.96
C SER A 78 -12.28 -1.08 2.88
N ARG A 79 -13.25 -1.06 3.79
CA ARG A 79 -14.21 0.04 3.87
C ARG A 79 -13.52 1.38 4.08
N TYR A 80 -12.45 1.41 4.88
CA TYR A 80 -11.67 2.62 5.13
C TYR A 80 -11.03 3.15 3.85
N TYR A 81 -10.45 2.28 3.02
CA TYR A 81 -9.83 2.73 1.76
C TYR A 81 -10.87 3.24 0.78
N ASP A 82 -12.06 2.63 0.71
CA ASP A 82 -13.14 3.06 -0.18
C ASP A 82 -13.71 4.45 0.18
N GLU A 83 -13.48 4.94 1.40
CA GLU A 83 -13.88 6.29 1.83
C GLU A 83 -12.93 7.39 1.30
N PHE A 84 -11.67 7.06 1.02
CA PHE A 84 -10.64 8.04 0.68
C PHE A 84 -10.06 7.87 -0.72
N PHE A 85 -10.07 6.67 -1.28
CA PHE A 85 -9.34 6.34 -2.49
C PHE A 85 -10.22 5.75 -3.57
N GLU A 86 -9.94 6.16 -4.81
CA GLU A 86 -10.60 5.69 -6.03
C GLU A 86 -9.69 4.72 -6.80
N ASN A 87 -10.24 3.59 -7.22
CA ASN A 87 -9.48 2.59 -7.97
C ASN A 87 -8.96 3.14 -9.30
N GLU A 88 -7.73 2.79 -9.65
CA GLU A 88 -7.02 3.21 -10.87
C GLU A 88 -6.75 4.72 -10.97
N LYS A 89 -7.06 5.48 -9.91
CA LYS A 89 -6.79 6.90 -9.79
C LYS A 89 -5.79 7.22 -8.69
N ASP A 90 -5.99 6.66 -7.50
CA ASP A 90 -5.17 6.90 -6.31
C ASP A 90 -4.56 5.61 -5.74
N ILE A 91 -5.20 4.48 -6.03
CA ILE A 91 -4.83 3.14 -5.57
C ILE A 91 -5.21 2.11 -6.62
N LEU A 92 -4.54 0.96 -6.65
CA LEU A 92 -4.93 -0.18 -7.45
C LEU A 92 -5.51 -1.25 -6.53
N TYR A 93 -6.78 -1.58 -6.72
CA TYR A 93 -7.41 -2.66 -5.97
C TYR A 93 -7.34 -3.99 -6.69
N TYR A 94 -7.20 -5.05 -5.91
CA TYR A 94 -7.39 -6.42 -6.36
C TYR A 94 -8.44 -7.14 -5.51
N SER A 95 -9.00 -8.20 -6.09
CA SER A 95 -9.84 -9.16 -5.39
C SER A 95 -9.26 -10.56 -5.54
N PHE A 96 -9.31 -11.37 -4.50
CA PHE A 96 -8.90 -12.77 -4.57
C PHE A 96 -9.73 -13.58 -5.58
N ASN A 97 -10.97 -13.14 -5.86
CA ASN A 97 -11.86 -13.79 -6.84
C ASN A 97 -11.51 -13.41 -8.30
N SER A 98 -10.79 -12.31 -8.52
CA SER A 98 -10.43 -11.82 -9.87
C SER A 98 -8.94 -11.53 -10.00
N LEU A 99 -8.10 -12.10 -9.13
CA LEU A 99 -6.70 -11.74 -8.96
C LEU A 99 -5.90 -11.80 -10.26
N ASP A 100 -6.11 -12.81 -11.10
CA ASP A 100 -5.38 -12.94 -12.38
C ASP A 100 -5.72 -11.78 -13.32
N LYS A 101 -7.00 -11.36 -13.39
CA LYS A 101 -7.43 -10.20 -14.17
C LYS A 101 -6.86 -8.89 -13.63
N ASP A 102 -6.83 -8.75 -12.31
CA ASP A 102 -6.31 -7.54 -11.66
C ASP A 102 -4.79 -7.44 -11.83
N ILE A 103 -4.08 -8.57 -11.87
CA ILE A 103 -2.65 -8.63 -12.19
C ILE A 103 -2.38 -8.21 -13.66
N GLU A 104 -3.21 -8.59 -14.61
CA GLU A 104 -3.03 -8.13 -16.01
C GLU A 104 -3.23 -6.61 -16.12
N LYS A 105 -4.17 -6.03 -15.39
CA LYS A 105 -4.29 -4.58 -15.28
C LYS A 105 -3.07 -3.94 -14.63
N LEU A 106 -2.55 -4.53 -13.55
CA LEU A 106 -1.31 -4.10 -12.91
C LEU A 106 -0.14 -4.06 -13.90
N LYS A 107 0.02 -5.10 -14.72
CA LYS A 107 1.07 -5.15 -15.76
C LYS A 107 0.92 -4.04 -16.79
N ALA A 108 -0.30 -3.77 -17.23
CA ALA A 108 -0.57 -2.68 -18.17
C ALA A 108 -0.15 -1.33 -17.58
N ILE A 109 -0.50 -1.08 -16.31
CA ILE A 109 -0.13 0.16 -15.60
C ILE A 109 1.39 0.22 -15.36
N LEU A 110 2.05 -0.90 -15.01
CA LEU A 110 3.51 -0.97 -14.84
C LEU A 110 4.28 -0.62 -16.11
N SER A 111 3.66 -0.78 -17.27
CA SER A 111 4.24 -0.43 -18.58
C SER A 111 3.95 1.02 -19.01
N ASP A 112 3.18 1.76 -18.22
CA ASP A 112 2.81 3.16 -18.46
C ASP A 112 3.35 4.05 -17.34
N ASP A 113 4.58 4.55 -17.52
CA ASP A 113 5.25 5.39 -16.52
C ASP A 113 4.47 6.69 -16.22
N LYS A 114 3.72 7.22 -17.21
CA LYS A 114 2.88 8.40 -17.01
C LYS A 114 1.71 8.07 -16.08
N LYS A 115 1.03 6.96 -16.33
CA LYS A 115 -0.09 6.51 -15.48
C LYS A 115 0.36 6.17 -14.07
N LEU A 116 1.52 5.51 -13.93
CA LEU A 116 2.12 5.25 -12.60
C LEU A 116 2.38 6.54 -11.85
N PHE A 117 2.97 7.54 -12.51
CA PHE A 117 3.25 8.84 -11.92
C PHE A 117 1.95 9.54 -11.50
N GLU A 118 0.94 9.60 -12.35
CA GLU A 118 -0.37 10.20 -12.03
C GLU A 118 -0.99 9.55 -10.78
N ILE A 119 -1.05 8.21 -10.72
CA ILE A 119 -1.61 7.49 -9.57
C ILE A 119 -0.80 7.78 -8.30
N SER A 120 0.52 7.76 -8.36
CA SER A 120 1.37 7.99 -7.19
C SER A 120 1.22 9.41 -6.65
N GLN A 121 1.09 10.42 -7.52
CA GLN A 121 0.90 11.82 -7.11
C GLN A 121 -0.47 12.02 -6.48
N ASN A 122 -1.54 11.50 -7.07
CA ASN A 122 -2.87 11.58 -6.50
C ASN A 122 -2.92 10.93 -5.11
N ALA A 123 -2.33 9.73 -4.98
CA ALA A 123 -2.21 9.01 -3.71
C ALA A 123 -1.43 9.83 -2.66
N TYR A 124 -0.31 10.41 -3.06
CA TYR A 124 0.50 11.27 -2.18
C TYR A 124 -0.30 12.46 -1.66
N GLU A 125 -1.01 13.18 -2.53
CA GLU A 125 -1.81 14.35 -2.14
C GLU A 125 -2.87 14.00 -1.09
N ILE A 126 -3.60 12.90 -1.29
CA ILE A 126 -4.61 12.43 -0.34
C ILE A 126 -3.95 12.00 0.98
N ALA A 127 -2.88 11.19 0.91
CA ALA A 127 -2.19 10.71 2.11
C ALA A 127 -1.58 11.86 2.92
N ASN A 128 -0.96 12.82 2.25
CA ASN A 128 -0.37 14.01 2.88
C ASN A 128 -1.43 14.90 3.53
N LYS A 129 -2.61 15.01 2.93
CA LYS A 129 -3.69 15.85 3.44
C LYS A 129 -4.43 15.25 4.63
N TYR A 130 -4.57 13.91 4.69
CA TYR A 130 -5.49 13.27 5.64
C TYR A 130 -4.88 12.19 6.52
N HIS A 131 -3.68 11.69 6.19
CA HIS A 131 -3.16 10.46 6.79
C HIS A 131 -1.74 10.59 7.36
N THR A 132 -1.24 11.80 7.57
CA THR A 132 0.01 12.02 8.32
C THR A 132 -0.20 11.83 9.82
N TRP A 133 0.88 11.70 10.57
CA TRP A 133 0.81 11.64 12.02
C TRP A 133 0.27 12.94 12.62
N GLU A 134 0.57 14.10 12.05
CA GLU A 134 0.00 15.40 12.44
C GLU A 134 -1.53 15.37 12.35
N ASN A 135 -2.09 14.92 11.22
CA ASN A 135 -3.55 14.78 11.07
C ASN A 135 -4.16 13.86 12.13
N ARG A 136 -3.46 12.78 12.52
CA ARG A 136 -3.92 11.87 13.57
C ARG A 136 -3.93 12.53 14.94
N VAL A 137 -2.86 13.24 15.27
CA VAL A 137 -2.76 13.99 16.53
C VAL A 137 -3.86 15.04 16.63
N ASP A 138 -4.07 15.83 15.58
CA ASP A 138 -5.13 16.83 15.53
C ASP A 138 -6.52 16.22 15.75
N THR A 139 -6.80 15.11 15.09
CA THR A 139 -8.07 14.36 15.27
C THR A 139 -8.26 13.91 16.73
N ILE A 140 -7.21 13.39 17.37
CA ILE A 140 -7.27 12.94 18.77
C ILE A 140 -7.49 14.13 19.70
N LEU A 141 -6.78 15.24 19.48
CA LEU A 141 -6.94 16.45 20.29
C LEU A 141 -8.35 17.04 20.20
N ASP A 142 -8.93 17.04 19.01
CA ASP A 142 -10.30 17.52 18.81
C ASP A 142 -11.34 16.60 19.47
N MET A 143 -11.15 15.29 19.42
CA MET A 143 -12.01 14.33 20.15
C MET A 143 -11.94 14.55 21.66
N VAL A 144 -10.74 14.78 22.21
CA VAL A 144 -10.55 15.06 23.64
C VAL A 144 -11.18 16.39 24.06
N LYS A 145 -11.11 17.42 23.21
CA LYS A 145 -11.79 18.70 23.46
C LYS A 145 -13.32 18.52 23.50
N LEU A 146 -13.85 17.79 22.52
CA LEU A 146 -15.30 17.51 22.42
C LEU A 146 -15.81 16.73 23.63
N SER A 147 -15.08 15.69 24.09
CA SER A 147 -15.49 14.92 25.26
C SER A 147 -15.58 15.79 26.53
N LYS A 148 -14.60 16.67 26.76
CA LYS A 148 -14.62 17.62 27.90
C LYS A 148 -15.75 18.63 27.86
N LEU A 149 -16.36 18.89 26.70
CA LEU A 149 -17.52 19.77 26.55
C LEU A 149 -18.83 19.02 26.84
N MET A 150 -18.85 17.70 26.67
CA MET A 150 -20.04 16.86 26.93
C MET A 150 -20.17 16.47 28.41
N ASP A 151 -19.09 16.56 29.20
CA ASP A 151 -19.06 16.25 30.63
C ASP A 151 -19.43 17.47 31.52
N LYS A 152 -19.86 18.59 30.93
CA LYS A 152 -20.36 19.80 31.58
C LYS A 152 -21.86 19.97 31.41
#